data_4e49493b558ddf67846e72ec6d0e8b54
#
_entry.id   4e49493b558ddf67846e72ec6d0e8b54
#
_cell.length_a   1.000
_cell.length_b   1.000
_cell.length_c   1.000
_cell.angle_alpha   90.00
_cell.angle_beta   90.00
_cell.angle_gamma   90.00
#
_symmetry.space_group_name_H-M   'P 1'
#
loop_
_entity.id
_entity.type
_entity.pdbx_description
1 polymer ?
#
loop_
_entity_poly.entity_id
_entity_poly.type
_entity_poly.pdbx_seq_one_letter_code
_entity_poly.pdbx_strand_id
1 'polypeptide(L)'
;MAGQLRGQAVHGSQSTPDARRETPGDRRAQLVEAAVDHVAAHGIADLSLRRLGAAIGASHRMLIHYFGSKEQLLVEVVLASERRQRELLSHLRSQPGLPPADVARLLRRQLTDPGVAGQERLFFEICGQALRGRPEAAPILEGLVSDWLEPLAAAEAAAGAPPGAARSRARLGLATVRGLLLDPLATGDRAGVDSAMEEFLRLYYGAE
;
A
#
# COMPACT_ATOMS: atom_id res chain seq x y z
N MET A 1 65.77 44.40 -10.89
CA MET A 1 64.68 44.65 -11.84
C MET A 1 63.51 43.79 -11.50
N ALA A 2 62.36 44.42 -11.26
CA ALA A 2 61.14 43.84 -10.77
C ALA A 2 60.34 43.11 -11.86
N GLY A 3 59.77 41.98 -11.53
CA GLY A 3 58.81 41.25 -12.36
C GLY A 3 57.63 40.81 -11.50
N GLN A 4 56.57 41.63 -11.47
CA GLN A 4 55.25 41.30 -10.85
C GLN A 4 54.54 40.24 -11.69
N LEU A 5 54.13 39.14 -11.05
CA LEU A 5 53.10 38.26 -11.60
C LEU A 5 51.82 38.37 -10.74
N ARG A 6 50.79 38.89 -11.34
CA ARG A 6 49.44 39.04 -10.78
C ARG A 6 48.77 37.66 -10.69
N GLY A 7 48.33 37.28 -9.49
CA GLY A 7 47.45 36.14 -9.29
C GLY A 7 46.04 36.48 -9.77
N GLN A 8 45.52 35.66 -10.68
CA GLN A 8 44.08 35.66 -11.03
C GLN A 8 43.36 34.76 -10.03
N ALA A 9 42.44 35.38 -9.27
CA ALA A 9 41.47 34.68 -8.42
C ALA A 9 40.40 34.08 -9.33
N VAL A 10 40.35 32.76 -9.40
CA VAL A 10 39.29 32.02 -10.04
C VAL A 10 38.11 31.98 -9.07
N HIS A 11 37.07 32.75 -9.35
CA HIS A 11 35.78 32.65 -8.67
C HIS A 11 35.11 31.32 -9.07
N GLY A 12 35.23 30.34 -8.20
CA GLY A 12 34.44 29.10 -8.27
C GLY A 12 32.98 29.45 -7.96
N SER A 13 32.14 29.47 -9.00
CA SER A 13 30.70 29.54 -8.88
C SER A 13 30.20 28.24 -8.24
N GLN A 14 29.91 28.27 -6.96
CA GLN A 14 29.19 27.18 -6.29
C GLN A 14 27.76 27.21 -6.75
N SER A 15 27.43 26.34 -7.71
CA SER A 15 26.03 26.07 -8.08
C SER A 15 25.34 25.40 -6.86
N THR A 16 24.52 26.17 -6.20
CA THR A 16 23.57 25.64 -5.20
C THR A 16 22.69 24.59 -5.86
N PRO A 17 22.47 23.40 -5.26
CA PRO A 17 21.57 22.41 -5.84
C PRO A 17 20.19 23.03 -5.98
N ASP A 18 19.66 22.94 -7.18
CA ASP A 18 18.31 23.37 -7.58
C ASP A 18 17.28 22.68 -6.65
N ALA A 19 16.78 23.42 -5.67
CA ALA A 19 15.66 22.99 -4.86
C ALA A 19 14.44 22.92 -5.81
N ARG A 20 14.16 21.71 -6.35
CA ARG A 20 12.99 21.46 -7.16
C ARG A 20 11.78 22.00 -6.43
N ARG A 21 11.10 22.98 -7.02
CA ARG A 21 9.85 23.50 -6.47
C ARG A 21 8.86 22.35 -6.43
N GLU A 22 8.44 21.95 -5.22
CA GLU A 22 7.39 20.96 -5.01
C GLU A 22 6.16 21.38 -5.82
N THR A 23 5.69 20.46 -6.65
CA THR A 23 4.43 20.67 -7.37
C THR A 23 3.24 20.42 -6.44
N PRO A 24 2.06 20.99 -6.74
CA PRO A 24 0.84 20.65 -5.97
C PRO A 24 0.55 19.14 -5.94
N GLY A 25 0.92 18.40 -7.00
CA GLY A 25 0.80 16.95 -7.07
C GLY A 25 1.74 16.24 -6.10
N ASP A 26 3.01 16.68 -6.01
CA ASP A 26 3.99 16.12 -5.07
C ASP A 26 3.53 16.31 -3.62
N ARG A 27 3.01 17.50 -3.30
CA ARG A 27 2.49 17.79 -1.96
C ARG A 27 1.27 16.95 -1.60
N ARG A 28 0.34 16.74 -2.56
CA ARG A 28 -0.81 15.86 -2.36
C ARG A 28 -0.36 14.43 -2.07
N ALA A 29 0.56 13.90 -2.86
CA ALA A 29 1.11 12.55 -2.67
C ALA A 29 1.77 12.41 -1.29
N GLN A 30 2.61 13.36 -0.87
CA GLN A 30 3.23 13.35 0.46
C GLN A 30 2.20 13.33 1.59
N LEU A 31 1.11 14.10 1.47
CA LEU A 31 0.04 14.12 2.47
C LEU A 31 -0.69 12.77 2.55
N VAL A 32 -0.93 12.10 1.41
CA VAL A 32 -1.50 10.75 1.37
C VAL A 32 -0.58 9.76 2.06
N GLU A 33 0.71 9.74 1.71
CA GLU A 33 1.69 8.83 2.29
C GLU A 33 1.81 9.01 3.81
N ALA A 34 1.87 10.26 4.29
CA ALA A 34 1.86 10.56 5.72
C ALA A 34 0.56 10.15 6.42
N ALA A 35 -0.58 10.26 5.73
CA ALA A 35 -1.87 9.78 6.25
C ALA A 35 -1.93 8.25 6.31
N VAL A 36 -1.37 7.53 5.34
CA VAL A 36 -1.22 6.06 5.36
C VAL A 36 -0.42 5.63 6.58
N ASP A 37 0.74 6.24 6.81
CA ASP A 37 1.60 5.92 7.96
C ASP A 37 0.89 6.21 9.30
N HIS A 38 0.16 7.33 9.38
CA HIS A 38 -0.62 7.66 10.57
C HIS A 38 -1.74 6.65 10.83
N VAL A 39 -2.51 6.27 9.80
CA VAL A 39 -3.58 5.27 9.92
C VAL A 39 -3.02 3.90 10.29
N ALA A 40 -1.87 3.51 9.74
CA ALA A 40 -1.18 2.29 10.11
C ALA A 40 -0.85 2.26 11.60
N ALA A 41 -0.24 3.32 12.12
CA ALA A 41 0.23 3.38 13.50
C ALA A 41 -0.89 3.58 14.53
N HIS A 42 -1.98 4.29 14.19
CA HIS A 42 -2.99 4.74 15.16
C HIS A 42 -4.41 4.25 14.85
N GLY A 43 -4.63 3.65 13.68
CA GLY A 43 -5.97 3.27 13.22
C GLY A 43 -6.83 4.46 12.84
N ILE A 44 -8.15 4.21 12.74
CA ILE A 44 -9.14 5.21 12.30
C ILE A 44 -10.14 5.60 13.38
N ALA A 45 -10.06 4.99 14.57
CA ALA A 45 -10.92 5.34 15.69
C ALA A 45 -10.73 6.83 16.05
N ASP A 46 -11.83 7.57 16.14
CA ASP A 46 -11.84 9.02 16.41
C ASP A 46 -11.02 9.88 15.42
N LEU A 47 -10.70 9.38 14.23
CA LEU A 47 -9.96 10.11 13.22
C LEU A 47 -10.79 11.28 12.69
N SER A 48 -10.32 12.52 12.93
CA SER A 48 -10.84 13.73 12.31
C SER A 48 -9.76 14.39 11.46
N LEU A 49 -10.17 15.13 10.41
CA LEU A 49 -9.20 15.88 9.58
C LEU A 49 -8.32 16.83 10.40
N ARG A 50 -8.85 17.38 11.51
CA ARG A 50 -8.07 18.26 12.38
C ARG A 50 -6.98 17.49 13.14
N ARG A 51 -7.31 16.32 13.72
CA ARG A 51 -6.34 15.45 14.40
C ARG A 51 -5.29 14.91 13.41
N LEU A 52 -5.74 14.40 12.27
CA LEU A 52 -4.85 13.93 11.22
C LEU A 52 -3.91 15.05 10.75
N GLY A 53 -4.45 16.24 10.42
CA GLY A 53 -3.64 17.38 10.01
C GLY A 53 -2.57 17.75 11.01
N ALA A 54 -2.92 17.83 12.31
CA ALA A 54 -1.96 18.09 13.36
C ALA A 54 -0.85 17.03 13.44
N ALA A 55 -1.19 15.76 13.23
CA ALA A 55 -0.24 14.64 13.28
C ALA A 55 0.73 14.62 12.08
N ILE A 56 0.26 14.99 10.88
CA ILE A 56 1.07 14.93 9.65
C ILE A 56 1.63 16.30 9.21
N GLY A 57 1.56 17.32 10.07
CA GLY A 57 2.09 18.66 9.77
C GLY A 57 1.29 19.42 8.70
N ALA A 58 -0.03 19.21 8.63
CA ALA A 58 -0.93 19.87 7.70
C ALA A 58 -2.09 20.56 8.42
N SER A 59 -2.56 21.70 7.89
CA SER A 59 -3.77 22.31 8.43
C SER A 59 -5.03 21.59 7.92
N HIS A 60 -6.12 21.64 8.70
CA HIS A 60 -7.44 21.17 8.24
C HIS A 60 -7.84 21.80 6.89
N ARG A 61 -7.60 23.11 6.73
CA ARG A 61 -7.89 23.82 5.48
C ARG A 61 -7.08 23.27 4.30
N MET A 62 -5.82 22.91 4.53
CA MET A 62 -4.97 22.28 3.50
C MET A 62 -5.52 20.92 3.09
N LEU A 63 -5.92 20.07 4.05
CA LEU A 63 -6.52 18.77 3.74
C LEU A 63 -7.82 18.91 2.95
N ILE A 64 -8.71 19.83 3.34
CA ILE A 64 -9.91 20.12 2.56
C ILE A 64 -9.58 20.65 1.16
N HIS A 65 -8.57 21.50 1.02
CA HIS A 65 -8.14 22.02 -0.29
C HIS A 65 -7.69 20.89 -1.24
N TYR A 66 -6.89 19.92 -0.74
CA TYR A 66 -6.35 18.85 -1.59
C TYR A 66 -7.32 17.69 -1.81
N PHE A 67 -8.18 17.38 -0.86
CA PHE A 67 -8.99 16.17 -0.85
C PHE A 67 -10.51 16.41 -0.85
N GLY A 68 -10.96 17.63 -0.62
CA GLY A 68 -12.38 17.99 -0.59
C GLY A 68 -13.07 17.54 0.71
N SER A 69 -13.01 16.27 1.08
CA SER A 69 -13.64 15.72 2.29
C SER A 69 -12.75 14.72 3.02
N LYS A 70 -13.15 14.34 4.23
CA LYS A 70 -12.53 13.25 4.99
C LYS A 70 -12.68 11.92 4.25
N GLU A 71 -13.85 11.67 3.73
CA GLU A 71 -14.21 10.45 3.01
C GLU A 71 -13.31 10.26 1.78
N GLN A 72 -13.13 11.30 0.98
CA GLN A 72 -12.22 11.28 -0.18
C GLN A 72 -10.77 11.05 0.22
N LEU A 73 -10.28 11.69 1.30
CA LEU A 73 -8.95 11.43 1.82
C LEU A 73 -8.80 9.96 2.26
N LEU A 74 -9.78 9.37 2.94
CA LEU A 74 -9.72 7.98 3.37
C LEU A 74 -9.72 6.99 2.20
N VAL A 75 -10.43 7.28 1.12
CA VAL A 75 -10.36 6.52 -0.13
C VAL A 75 -8.94 6.56 -0.71
N GLU A 76 -8.31 7.75 -0.77
CA GLU A 76 -6.91 7.89 -1.23
C GLU A 76 -5.93 7.11 -0.35
N VAL A 77 -6.14 7.11 0.97
CA VAL A 77 -5.33 6.32 1.92
C VAL A 77 -5.46 4.83 1.62
N VAL A 78 -6.66 4.32 1.37
CA VAL A 78 -6.86 2.91 1.01
C VAL A 78 -6.20 2.57 -0.31
N LEU A 79 -6.39 3.39 -1.36
CA LEU A 79 -5.77 3.18 -2.66
C LEU A 79 -4.24 3.19 -2.59
N ALA A 80 -3.66 4.07 -1.77
CA ALA A 80 -2.23 4.13 -1.54
C ALA A 80 -1.72 2.91 -0.76
N SER A 81 -2.47 2.45 0.25
CA SER A 81 -2.14 1.22 1.00
C SER A 81 -2.15 -0.01 0.09
N GLU A 82 -3.17 -0.17 -0.76
CA GLU A 82 -3.27 -1.26 -1.74
C GLU A 82 -2.10 -1.21 -2.73
N ARG A 83 -1.69 -0.02 -3.18
CA ARG A 83 -0.50 0.13 -4.04
C ARG A 83 0.78 -0.31 -3.34
N ARG A 84 1.03 0.15 -2.10
CA ARG A 84 2.19 -0.26 -1.29
C ARG A 84 2.25 -1.79 -1.11
N GLN A 85 1.11 -2.42 -0.88
CA GLN A 85 1.03 -3.87 -0.71
C GLN A 85 1.38 -4.60 -2.03
N ARG A 86 0.92 -4.12 -3.19
CA ARG A 86 1.29 -4.67 -4.49
C ARG A 86 2.78 -4.49 -4.81
N GLU A 87 3.34 -3.34 -4.47
CA GLU A 87 4.78 -3.05 -4.61
C GLU A 87 5.61 -4.00 -3.72
N LEU A 88 5.19 -4.21 -2.47
CA LEU A 88 5.81 -5.18 -1.57
C LEU A 88 5.75 -6.60 -2.15
N LEU A 89 4.60 -7.04 -2.63
CA LEU A 89 4.45 -8.35 -3.28
C LEU A 89 5.41 -8.48 -4.48
N SER A 90 5.46 -7.46 -5.33
CA SER A 90 6.38 -7.43 -6.48
C SER A 90 7.84 -7.53 -6.04
N HIS A 91 8.23 -6.78 -5.02
CA HIS A 91 9.57 -6.82 -4.45
C HIS A 91 9.90 -8.20 -3.87
N LEU A 92 9.03 -8.79 -3.07
CA LEU A 92 9.24 -10.13 -2.50
C LEU A 92 9.41 -11.18 -3.60
N ARG A 93 8.60 -11.10 -4.66
CA ARG A 93 8.67 -12.02 -5.79
C ARG A 93 9.94 -11.88 -6.64
N SER A 94 10.56 -10.72 -6.65
CA SER A 94 11.82 -10.50 -7.34
C SER A 94 13.04 -11.06 -6.60
N GLN A 95 12.87 -11.52 -5.35
CA GLN A 95 13.96 -12.09 -4.55
C GLN A 95 14.36 -13.47 -5.10
N PRO A 96 15.62 -13.68 -5.52
CA PRO A 96 16.07 -14.98 -6.00
C PRO A 96 15.95 -16.07 -4.94
N GLY A 97 15.37 -17.21 -5.32
CA GLY A 97 15.28 -18.38 -4.46
C GLY A 97 14.19 -18.31 -3.37
N LEU A 98 13.37 -17.27 -3.32
CA LEU A 98 12.26 -17.19 -2.37
C LEU A 98 11.03 -17.95 -2.92
N PRO A 99 10.60 -19.07 -2.27
CA PRO A 99 9.47 -19.86 -2.71
C PRO A 99 8.15 -19.06 -2.70
N PRO A 100 7.20 -19.31 -3.60
CA PRO A 100 5.91 -18.60 -3.63
C PRO A 100 5.12 -18.70 -2.32
N ALA A 101 5.18 -19.83 -1.62
CA ALA A 101 4.55 -19.99 -0.31
C ALA A 101 5.15 -19.05 0.75
N ASP A 102 6.48 -18.86 0.73
CA ASP A 102 7.17 -17.97 1.67
C ASP A 102 6.89 -16.51 1.34
N VAL A 103 6.80 -16.15 0.06
CA VAL A 103 6.31 -14.82 -0.36
C VAL A 103 4.93 -14.55 0.23
N ALA A 104 4.00 -15.51 0.13
CA ALA A 104 2.67 -15.37 0.69
C ALA A 104 2.67 -15.26 2.23
N ARG A 105 3.51 -16.04 2.92
CA ARG A 105 3.70 -15.94 4.38
C ARG A 105 4.23 -14.57 4.80
N LEU A 106 5.24 -14.06 4.12
CA LEU A 106 5.85 -12.76 4.41
C LEU A 106 4.86 -11.62 4.17
N LEU A 107 4.18 -11.62 3.02
CA LEU A 107 3.16 -10.62 2.74
C LEU A 107 2.05 -10.65 3.80
N ARG A 108 1.53 -11.83 4.13
CA ARG A 108 0.51 -11.97 5.17
C ARG A 108 0.97 -11.44 6.52
N ARG A 109 2.17 -11.79 6.99
CA ARG A 109 2.71 -11.27 8.27
C ARG A 109 2.70 -9.75 8.29
N GLN A 110 3.08 -9.11 7.18
CA GLN A 110 3.03 -7.66 7.06
C GLN A 110 1.60 -7.11 7.14
N LEU A 111 0.63 -7.78 6.50
CA LEU A 111 -0.78 -7.37 6.49
C LEU A 111 -1.52 -7.63 7.81
N THR A 112 -1.09 -8.63 8.58
CA THR A 112 -1.73 -9.00 9.85
C THR A 112 -1.00 -8.47 11.08
N ASP A 113 0.05 -7.69 10.90
CA ASP A 113 0.72 -7.00 12.01
C ASP A 113 -0.31 -6.16 12.78
N PRO A 114 -0.34 -6.23 14.12
CA PRO A 114 -1.25 -5.40 14.93
C PRO A 114 -1.18 -3.91 14.62
N GLY A 115 -0.01 -3.42 14.21
CA GLY A 115 0.21 -2.04 13.82
C GLY A 115 -0.51 -1.62 12.53
N VAL A 116 -0.92 -2.56 11.67
CA VAL A 116 -1.64 -2.25 10.42
C VAL A 116 -3.13 -2.65 10.44
N ALA A 117 -3.61 -3.25 11.52
CA ALA A 117 -5.01 -3.67 11.64
C ALA A 117 -6.02 -2.53 11.38
N GLY A 118 -5.62 -1.30 11.65
CA GLY A 118 -6.42 -0.10 11.34
C GLY A 118 -6.60 0.13 9.84
N GLN A 119 -5.59 -0.17 9.03
CA GLN A 119 -5.67 -0.07 7.57
C GLN A 119 -6.62 -1.12 6.99
N GLU A 120 -6.54 -2.36 7.48
CA GLU A 120 -7.42 -3.45 7.00
C GLU A 120 -8.89 -3.17 7.36
N ARG A 121 -9.17 -2.66 8.57
CA ARG A 121 -10.54 -2.21 8.93
C ARG A 121 -11.03 -1.11 7.99
N LEU A 122 -10.20 -0.11 7.72
CA LEU A 122 -10.54 0.97 6.80
C LEU A 122 -10.79 0.43 5.39
N PHE A 123 -9.96 -0.49 4.91
CA PHE A 123 -10.14 -1.13 3.59
C PHE A 123 -11.53 -1.76 3.47
N PHE A 124 -11.93 -2.62 4.42
CA PHE A 124 -13.23 -3.28 4.39
C PHE A 124 -14.38 -2.30 4.57
N GLU A 125 -14.23 -1.25 5.37
CA GLU A 125 -15.22 -0.18 5.51
C GLU A 125 -15.46 0.55 4.18
N ILE A 126 -14.41 0.99 3.51
CA ILE A 126 -14.50 1.69 2.21
C ILE A 126 -15.06 0.76 1.13
N CYS A 127 -14.63 -0.50 1.07
CA CYS A 127 -15.23 -1.50 0.17
C CYS A 127 -16.73 -1.65 0.43
N GLY A 128 -17.16 -1.75 1.68
CA GLY A 128 -18.57 -1.82 2.04
C GLY A 128 -19.37 -0.57 1.66
N GLN A 129 -18.78 0.62 1.77
CA GLN A 129 -19.40 1.86 1.30
C GLN A 129 -19.55 1.89 -0.22
N ALA A 130 -18.50 1.49 -0.97
CA ALA A 130 -18.51 1.41 -2.42
C ALA A 130 -19.57 0.43 -2.94
N LEU A 131 -19.66 -0.77 -2.34
CA LEU A 131 -20.67 -1.78 -2.68
C LEU A 131 -22.11 -1.32 -2.40
N ARG A 132 -22.30 -0.37 -1.47
CA ARG A 132 -23.60 0.29 -1.23
C ARG A 132 -23.86 1.48 -2.16
N GLY A 133 -22.98 1.71 -3.16
CA GLY A 133 -23.14 2.77 -4.14
C GLY A 133 -22.80 4.18 -3.65
N ARG A 134 -21.94 4.31 -2.64
CA ARG A 134 -21.42 5.62 -2.21
C ARG A 134 -20.46 6.17 -3.28
N PRO A 135 -20.77 7.31 -3.93
CA PRO A 135 -19.96 7.82 -5.04
C PRO A 135 -18.50 8.11 -4.67
N GLU A 136 -18.27 8.60 -3.45
CA GLU A 136 -16.94 8.94 -2.96
C GLU A 136 -16.05 7.70 -2.84
N ALA A 137 -16.62 6.53 -2.55
CA ALA A 137 -15.90 5.27 -2.39
C ALA A 137 -15.79 4.47 -3.70
N ALA A 138 -16.55 4.83 -4.75
CA ALA A 138 -16.57 4.09 -6.01
C ALA A 138 -15.18 3.81 -6.61
N PRO A 139 -14.19 4.73 -6.54
CA PRO A 139 -12.87 4.49 -7.13
C PRO A 139 -12.15 3.24 -6.59
N ILE A 140 -12.47 2.76 -5.37
CA ILE A 140 -11.82 1.55 -4.82
C ILE A 140 -12.18 0.30 -5.65
N LEU A 141 -13.37 0.24 -6.24
CA LEU A 141 -13.82 -0.94 -6.99
C LEU A 141 -13.13 -1.10 -8.35
N GLU A 142 -12.63 -0.02 -8.93
CA GLU A 142 -12.04 -0.02 -10.28
C GLU A 142 -10.82 -0.94 -10.38
N GLY A 143 -9.95 -0.92 -9.38
CA GLY A 143 -8.73 -1.74 -9.32
C GLY A 143 -8.75 -2.87 -8.30
N LEU A 144 -9.84 -2.98 -7.51
CA LEU A 144 -9.91 -3.88 -6.34
C LEU A 144 -9.49 -5.33 -6.62
N VAL A 145 -9.84 -5.85 -7.78
CA VAL A 145 -9.50 -7.21 -8.19
C VAL A 145 -8.49 -7.21 -9.34
N SER A 146 -8.71 -6.38 -10.37
CA SER A 146 -7.90 -6.39 -11.59
C SER A 146 -6.42 -6.11 -11.32
N ASP A 147 -6.11 -5.12 -10.48
CA ASP A 147 -4.73 -4.70 -10.20
C ASP A 147 -3.91 -5.78 -9.48
N TRP A 148 -4.57 -6.66 -8.74
CA TRP A 148 -3.95 -7.82 -8.11
C TRP A 148 -3.93 -9.04 -9.05
N LEU A 149 -4.99 -9.22 -9.82
CA LEU A 149 -5.22 -10.45 -10.58
C LEU A 149 -4.19 -10.62 -11.71
N GLU A 150 -3.84 -9.55 -12.41
CA GLU A 150 -2.90 -9.65 -13.53
C GLU A 150 -1.49 -10.08 -13.09
N PRO A 151 -0.83 -9.44 -12.10
CA PRO A 151 0.48 -9.86 -11.64
C PRO A 151 0.46 -11.24 -10.96
N LEU A 152 -0.64 -11.60 -10.28
CA LEU A 152 -0.79 -12.92 -9.68
C LEU A 152 -0.94 -14.00 -10.75
N ALA A 153 -1.76 -13.77 -11.78
CA ALA A 153 -1.94 -14.72 -12.89
C ALA A 153 -0.65 -14.91 -13.69
N ALA A 154 0.11 -13.85 -13.93
CA ALA A 154 1.41 -13.95 -14.58
C ALA A 154 2.39 -14.83 -13.79
N ALA A 155 2.37 -14.74 -12.46
CA ALA A 155 3.19 -15.56 -11.61
C ALA A 155 2.73 -17.03 -11.58
N GLU A 156 1.43 -17.31 -11.56
CA GLU A 156 0.90 -18.67 -11.66
C GLU A 156 1.32 -19.32 -12.99
N ALA A 157 1.26 -18.56 -14.10
CA ALA A 157 1.71 -19.04 -15.39
C ALA A 157 3.23 -19.33 -15.40
N ALA A 158 4.03 -18.46 -14.81
CA ALA A 158 5.48 -18.65 -14.68
C ALA A 158 5.83 -19.85 -13.78
N ALA A 159 4.98 -20.16 -12.78
CA ALA A 159 5.10 -21.36 -11.94
C ALA A 159 4.60 -22.65 -12.61
N GLY A 160 4.19 -22.60 -13.87
CA GLY A 160 3.78 -23.78 -14.65
C GLY A 160 2.29 -24.13 -14.52
N ALA A 161 1.44 -23.20 -14.10
CA ALA A 161 0.00 -23.44 -14.10
C ALA A 161 -0.49 -23.79 -15.51
N PRO A 162 -1.41 -24.77 -15.66
CA PRO A 162 -1.94 -25.14 -16.97
C PRO A 162 -2.53 -23.95 -17.72
N PRO A 163 -2.47 -23.94 -19.07
CA PRO A 163 -3.09 -22.90 -19.88
C PRO A 163 -4.55 -22.66 -19.49
N GLY A 164 -4.94 -21.42 -19.27
CA GLY A 164 -6.29 -21.03 -18.83
C GLY A 164 -6.57 -21.18 -17.34
N ALA A 165 -5.77 -21.91 -16.57
CA ALA A 165 -5.96 -22.07 -15.12
C ALA A 165 -5.33 -20.93 -14.30
N ALA A 166 -4.25 -20.31 -14.77
CA ALA A 166 -3.47 -19.32 -14.04
C ALA A 166 -4.33 -18.18 -13.46
N ARG A 167 -5.24 -17.62 -14.25
CA ARG A 167 -6.13 -16.53 -13.82
C ARG A 167 -7.15 -16.99 -12.76
N SER A 168 -7.68 -18.19 -12.90
CA SER A 168 -8.62 -18.77 -11.91
C SER A 168 -7.92 -19.09 -10.60
N ARG A 169 -6.71 -19.65 -10.66
CA ARG A 169 -5.87 -19.89 -9.49
C ARG A 169 -5.53 -18.58 -8.79
N ALA A 170 -5.06 -17.58 -9.51
CA ALA A 170 -4.76 -16.26 -8.97
C ALA A 170 -5.99 -15.63 -8.26
N ARG A 171 -7.18 -15.74 -8.86
CA ARG A 171 -8.43 -15.25 -8.26
C ARG A 171 -8.78 -16.01 -6.98
N LEU A 172 -8.61 -17.33 -6.96
CA LEU A 172 -8.84 -18.15 -5.77
C LEU A 172 -7.88 -17.75 -4.66
N GLY A 173 -6.59 -17.61 -4.93
CA GLY A 173 -5.59 -17.18 -3.97
C GLY A 173 -5.91 -15.79 -3.39
N LEU A 174 -6.21 -14.81 -4.24
CA LEU A 174 -6.59 -13.46 -3.81
C LEU A 174 -7.84 -13.48 -2.92
N ALA A 175 -8.88 -14.23 -3.31
CA ALA A 175 -10.13 -14.32 -2.55
C ALA A 175 -9.90 -14.98 -1.18
N THR A 176 -9.10 -16.04 -1.12
CA THR A 176 -8.75 -16.73 0.14
C THR A 176 -7.98 -15.80 1.07
N VAL A 177 -6.92 -15.14 0.58
CA VAL A 177 -6.12 -14.22 1.40
C VAL A 177 -7.00 -13.08 1.94
N ARG A 178 -7.86 -12.47 1.13
CA ARG A 178 -8.77 -11.41 1.59
C ARG A 178 -9.78 -11.90 2.62
N GLY A 179 -10.31 -13.12 2.47
CA GLY A 179 -11.16 -13.73 3.49
C GLY A 179 -10.42 -13.92 4.80
N LEU A 180 -9.18 -14.43 4.75
CA LEU A 180 -8.32 -14.61 5.92
C LEU A 180 -7.80 -13.29 6.53
N LEU A 181 -7.89 -12.14 5.85
CA LEU A 181 -7.66 -10.82 6.44
C LEU A 181 -8.92 -10.29 7.15
N LEU A 182 -10.10 -10.60 6.65
CA LEU A 182 -11.37 -10.20 7.29
C LEU A 182 -11.65 -10.97 8.58
N ASP A 183 -11.36 -12.27 8.59
CA ASP A 183 -11.69 -13.19 9.68
C ASP A 183 -11.18 -12.70 11.05
N PRO A 184 -9.88 -12.38 11.26
CA PRO A 184 -9.39 -11.93 12.56
C PRO A 184 -9.95 -10.56 12.99
N LEU A 185 -10.43 -9.74 12.04
CA LEU A 185 -11.10 -8.49 12.36
C LEU A 185 -12.50 -8.73 12.91
N ALA A 186 -13.16 -9.82 12.49
CA ALA A 186 -14.51 -10.20 12.91
C ALA A 186 -14.50 -11.06 14.17
N THR A 187 -13.56 -12.00 14.27
CA THR A 187 -13.56 -13.03 15.33
C THR A 187 -12.54 -12.78 16.44
N GLY A 188 -11.43 -12.10 16.12
CA GLY A 188 -10.26 -12.01 17.00
C GLY A 188 -9.37 -13.26 17.01
N ASP A 189 -9.78 -14.36 16.35
CA ASP A 189 -9.07 -15.65 16.33
C ASP A 189 -7.88 -15.63 15.35
N ARG A 190 -6.78 -15.05 15.77
CA ARG A 190 -5.55 -15.01 14.99
C ARG A 190 -4.93 -16.40 14.80
N ALA A 191 -4.97 -17.25 15.84
CA ALA A 191 -4.36 -18.58 15.79
C ALA A 191 -5.08 -19.51 14.80
N GLY A 192 -6.43 -19.48 14.78
CA GLY A 192 -7.21 -20.21 13.80
C GLY A 192 -6.95 -19.74 12.38
N VAL A 193 -6.84 -18.41 12.17
CA VAL A 193 -6.52 -17.84 10.85
C VAL A 193 -5.09 -18.20 10.43
N ASP A 194 -4.11 -18.23 11.35
CA ASP A 194 -2.75 -18.68 11.05
C ASP A 194 -2.73 -20.13 10.58
N SER A 195 -3.46 -21.01 11.28
CA SER A 195 -3.59 -22.43 10.90
C SER A 195 -4.26 -22.59 9.55
N ALA A 196 -5.33 -21.83 9.27
CA ALA A 196 -6.05 -21.86 7.98
C ALA A 196 -5.16 -21.36 6.82
N MET A 197 -4.31 -20.36 7.07
CA MET A 197 -3.36 -19.90 6.06
C MET A 197 -2.31 -20.96 5.71
N GLU A 198 -1.72 -21.64 6.71
CA GLU A 198 -0.74 -22.69 6.44
C GLU A 198 -1.39 -23.87 5.69
N GLU A 199 -2.62 -24.25 6.03
CA GLU A 199 -3.36 -25.25 5.27
C GLU A 199 -3.65 -24.80 3.84
N PHE A 200 -4.04 -23.55 3.64
CA PHE A 200 -4.19 -22.98 2.31
C PHE A 200 -2.90 -23.04 1.49
N LEU A 201 -1.76 -22.63 2.08
CA LEU A 201 -0.47 -22.65 1.40
C LEU A 201 -0.03 -24.08 1.03
N ARG A 202 -0.27 -25.04 1.91
CA ARG A 202 -0.02 -26.46 1.65
C ARG A 202 -0.84 -26.97 0.47
N LEU A 203 -2.13 -26.70 0.44
CA LEU A 203 -3.04 -27.12 -0.64
C LEU A 203 -2.77 -26.40 -1.96
N TYR A 204 -2.44 -25.12 -1.88
CA TYR A 204 -2.33 -24.26 -3.06
C TYR A 204 -0.97 -24.38 -3.77
N TYR A 205 0.12 -24.49 -3.02
CA TYR A 205 1.48 -24.57 -3.54
C TYR A 205 2.11 -25.95 -3.43
N GLY A 206 1.47 -26.93 -2.77
CA GLY A 206 2.08 -28.22 -2.49
C GLY A 206 3.27 -28.11 -1.51
N ALA A 207 3.30 -27.07 -0.67
CA ALA A 207 4.35 -26.86 0.30
C ALA A 207 4.19 -27.86 1.46
N GLU A 208 5.26 -28.57 1.81
CA GLU A 208 5.34 -29.38 3.04
C GLU A 208 5.55 -28.51 4.28
#